data_871d52c6ef6d48c554862e30fa8fbce8
#
_entry.id   871d52c6ef6d48c554862e30fa8fbce8
#
_cell.length_a   1.000
_cell.length_b   1.000
_cell.length_c   1.000
_cell.angle_alpha   90.00
_cell.angle_beta   90.00
_cell.angle_gamma   90.00
#
_symmetry.space_group_name_H-M   'P 1'
#
loop_
_entity.id
_entity.type
_entity.pdbx_description
1 polymer ?
#
loop_
_entity_poly.entity_id
_entity_poly.type
_entity_poly.pdbx_seq_one_letter_code
_entity_poly.pdbx_strand_id
1 'polypeptide(L)'
;ASRGLGDVYKRQLFIGCAGGAGTTATFPCPMVKAPEGYFFFRVAVKGLTGGHSGDDINKNRANANKLLNRYLMQLMDRYDLHLCEIDGGNLHNAIPREAHAVCAVPMKDKESVRVDLNVFLAEVENEYAVTEPNLTMELESETACAEVMDKEAMKRFLHSIYAVHNGVYAMSQDIPGLVETSSNLASIKQRDGKIVVVTSQRSSILSSRKDMSQMVRSAFILGGADVETGDGYPGWKPNPSSEILNVAVESYKRLFGTEPKVKAIHAGLECGLFLEKYPSLDMVSFGPTLRGVHSPDERMLIPTVEKFWNHLLDVLAHIPENA
;
A
#
# COMPACT_ATOMS: atom_id res chain seq x y z
N ALA A 1 -18.77 -13.35 -9.53
CA ALA A 1 -18.19 -13.31 -10.88
C ALA A 1 -16.69 -13.06 -10.77
N SER A 2 -15.87 -14.02 -11.20
CA SER A 2 -14.43 -13.80 -11.26
C SER A 2 -14.17 -12.67 -12.26
N ARG A 3 -13.67 -11.56 -11.79
CA ARG A 3 -13.30 -10.44 -12.63
C ARG A 3 -11.91 -10.75 -13.20
N GLY A 4 -11.88 -11.45 -14.34
CA GLY A 4 -10.63 -11.69 -15.05
C GLY A 4 -9.95 -10.36 -15.37
N LEU A 5 -8.80 -10.10 -14.77
CA LEU A 5 -7.97 -8.92 -15.09
C LEU A 5 -7.17 -9.10 -16.39
N GLY A 6 -7.27 -10.27 -17.02
CA GLY A 6 -6.67 -10.54 -18.32
C GLY A 6 -7.34 -9.72 -19.42
N ASP A 7 -6.59 -8.86 -20.08
CA ASP A 7 -7.08 -8.00 -21.14
C ASP A 7 -6.68 -8.61 -22.50
N VAL A 8 -7.64 -9.28 -23.15
CA VAL A 8 -7.41 -9.89 -24.48
C VAL A 8 -7.00 -8.84 -25.52
N TYR A 9 -7.44 -7.60 -25.40
CA TYR A 9 -7.03 -6.52 -26.29
C TYR A 9 -5.57 -6.12 -26.06
N LYS A 10 -5.12 -6.11 -24.79
CA LYS A 10 -3.72 -5.89 -24.40
C LYS A 10 -2.87 -7.17 -24.50
N ARG A 11 -3.47 -8.27 -24.95
CA ARG A 11 -2.80 -9.57 -25.07
C ARG A 11 -2.25 -10.11 -23.76
N GLN A 12 -3.03 -10.02 -22.66
CA GLN A 12 -2.56 -10.41 -21.32
C GLN A 12 -3.22 -11.70 -20.85
N LEU A 13 -2.39 -12.64 -20.39
CA LEU A 13 -2.78 -13.84 -19.64
C LEU A 13 -2.15 -13.72 -18.25
N PHE A 14 -2.96 -13.86 -17.20
CA PHE A 14 -2.45 -13.84 -15.82
C PHE A 14 -2.31 -15.24 -15.27
N ILE A 15 -1.17 -15.50 -14.63
CA ILE A 15 -0.78 -16.80 -14.04
C ILE A 15 -0.45 -16.69 -12.56
N GLY A 16 -0.70 -15.55 -11.94
CA GLY A 16 -0.41 -15.34 -10.53
C GLY A 16 -0.99 -14.04 -10.00
N CYS A 17 -1.22 -14.01 -8.70
CA CYS A 17 -1.68 -12.84 -7.97
C CYS A 17 -1.15 -12.80 -6.53
N ALA A 18 -1.10 -11.61 -5.94
CA ALA A 18 -0.76 -11.48 -4.52
C ALA A 18 -1.97 -11.80 -3.64
N GLY A 19 -1.72 -12.51 -2.54
CA GLY A 19 -2.58 -12.50 -1.38
C GLY A 19 -2.37 -11.24 -0.55
N GLY A 20 -3.27 -10.97 0.39
CA GLY A 20 -3.20 -9.80 1.25
C GLY A 20 -3.60 -10.10 2.69
N ALA A 21 -3.03 -9.36 3.63
CA ALA A 21 -3.45 -9.33 5.03
C ALA A 21 -3.37 -7.89 5.55
N GLY A 22 -4.27 -7.53 6.47
CA GLY A 22 -4.24 -6.27 7.19
C GLY A 22 -3.67 -6.46 8.59
N THR A 23 -2.85 -5.53 9.04
CA THR A 23 -2.40 -5.45 10.43
C THR A 23 -2.86 -4.12 11.02
N THR A 24 -3.60 -4.19 12.13
CA THR A 24 -4.07 -3.04 12.90
C THR A 24 -3.30 -2.97 14.21
N ALA A 25 -2.69 -1.82 14.46
CA ALA A 25 -2.00 -1.54 15.71
C ALA A 25 -2.72 -0.42 16.46
N THR A 26 -3.01 -0.64 17.73
CA THR A 26 -3.65 0.32 18.63
C THR A 26 -2.65 0.76 19.67
N PHE A 27 -2.16 1.99 19.54
CA PHE A 27 -1.28 2.61 20.52
C PHE A 27 -2.11 3.31 21.60
N PRO A 28 -1.79 3.15 22.89
CA PRO A 28 -2.33 4.03 23.92
C PRO A 28 -1.85 5.46 23.67
N CYS A 29 -2.74 6.43 23.79
CA CYS A 29 -2.44 7.85 23.62
C CYS A 29 -2.78 8.61 24.94
N PRO A 30 -2.00 8.39 26.04
CA PRO A 30 -2.23 9.13 27.26
C PRO A 30 -1.93 10.60 27.02
N MET A 31 -2.88 11.45 27.43
CA MET A 31 -2.77 12.91 27.30
C MET A 31 -2.39 13.54 28.64
N VAL A 32 -1.53 14.55 28.58
CA VAL A 32 -1.11 15.36 29.74
C VAL A 32 -1.36 16.83 29.45
N LYS A 33 -1.43 17.65 30.51
CA LYS A 33 -1.62 19.10 30.34
C LYS A 33 -0.55 19.69 29.41
N ALA A 34 -0.99 20.49 28.46
CA ALA A 34 -0.05 21.15 27.54
C ALA A 34 0.86 22.13 28.28
N PRO A 35 2.15 22.24 27.88
CA PRO A 35 3.09 23.16 28.51
C PRO A 35 2.76 24.63 28.19
N GLU A 36 3.04 25.53 29.10
CA GLU A 36 2.89 26.96 28.90
C GLU A 36 4.09 27.58 28.17
N GLY A 37 3.87 28.64 27.40
CA GLY A 37 4.94 29.31 26.68
C GLY A 37 5.41 28.58 25.38
N TYR A 38 4.56 27.72 24.82
CA TYR A 38 4.80 26.99 23.59
C TYR A 38 4.09 27.61 22.40
N PHE A 39 4.68 27.43 21.23
CA PHE A 39 4.10 27.72 19.92
C PHE A 39 3.41 26.47 19.39
N PHE A 40 2.10 26.56 19.18
CA PHE A 40 1.30 25.50 18.57
C PHE A 40 1.18 25.70 17.08
N PHE A 41 1.31 24.63 16.34
CA PHE A 41 1.25 24.66 14.87
C PHE A 41 0.70 23.36 14.31
N ARG A 42 0.04 23.51 13.17
CA ARG A 42 -0.37 22.39 12.32
C ARG A 42 0.63 22.23 11.19
N VAL A 43 1.16 21.04 11.00
CA VAL A 43 1.97 20.67 9.84
C VAL A 43 1.19 19.65 9.00
N ALA A 44 1.14 19.86 7.69
CA ALA A 44 0.41 19.01 6.76
C ALA A 44 1.23 18.66 5.53
N VAL A 45 1.17 17.39 5.11
CA VAL A 45 1.66 16.88 3.83
C VAL A 45 0.48 16.76 2.90
N LYS A 46 0.56 17.32 1.68
CA LYS A 46 -0.52 17.36 0.69
C LYS A 46 0.00 17.14 -0.73
N GLY A 47 -0.92 16.97 -1.67
CA GLY A 47 -0.61 16.97 -3.09
C GLY A 47 0.04 15.70 -3.62
N LEU A 48 0.17 14.65 -2.82
CA LEU A 48 0.76 13.40 -3.28
C LEU A 48 -0.14 12.66 -4.27
N THR A 49 0.49 11.94 -5.19
CA THR A 49 -0.18 11.17 -6.23
C THR A 49 -1.02 10.02 -5.66
N GLY A 50 -0.51 9.34 -4.62
CA GLY A 50 -1.14 8.17 -4.03
C GLY A 50 -1.22 7.01 -5.02
N GLY A 51 -2.19 6.13 -4.83
CA GLY A 51 -2.45 4.98 -5.71
C GLY A 51 -2.85 3.73 -4.97
N HIS A 52 -3.01 2.62 -5.71
CA HIS A 52 -3.35 1.33 -5.14
C HIS A 52 -2.13 0.71 -4.42
N SER A 53 -2.32 0.20 -3.19
CA SER A 53 -1.25 -0.37 -2.36
C SER A 53 -0.61 -1.66 -2.91
N GLY A 54 -1.13 -2.20 -3.99
CA GLY A 54 -0.55 -3.31 -4.75
C GLY A 54 0.06 -2.82 -6.06
N ASP A 55 -0.78 -2.41 -7.02
CA ASP A 55 -0.37 -2.11 -8.40
C ASP A 55 0.56 -0.89 -8.55
N ASP A 56 0.52 0.01 -7.56
CA ASP A 56 1.31 1.24 -7.59
C ASP A 56 2.47 1.25 -6.58
N ILE A 57 2.63 0.21 -5.76
CA ILE A 57 3.59 0.19 -4.65
C ILE A 57 5.05 0.28 -5.10
N ASN A 58 5.36 -0.16 -6.33
CA ASN A 58 6.70 -0.10 -6.92
C ASN A 58 6.96 1.15 -7.78
N LYS A 59 6.03 2.10 -7.77
CA LYS A 59 6.17 3.35 -8.57
C LYS A 59 6.92 4.45 -7.84
N ASN A 60 7.54 4.13 -6.73
CA ASN A 60 8.29 5.08 -5.89
C ASN A 60 7.48 6.33 -5.50
N ARG A 61 6.16 6.14 -5.26
CA ARG A 61 5.30 7.20 -4.74
C ARG A 61 5.50 7.38 -3.25
N ALA A 62 5.50 8.63 -2.82
CA ALA A 62 5.63 8.96 -1.42
C ALA A 62 4.39 8.54 -0.62
N ASN A 63 4.61 8.19 0.65
CA ASN A 63 3.56 7.91 1.62
C ASN A 63 3.49 9.09 2.59
N ALA A 64 2.34 9.79 2.63
CA ALA A 64 2.18 10.99 3.44
C ALA A 64 2.45 10.76 4.93
N ASN A 65 2.03 9.60 5.48
CA ASN A 65 2.27 9.24 6.88
C ASN A 65 3.77 9.09 7.17
N LYS A 66 4.53 8.51 6.24
CA LYS A 66 5.99 8.36 6.39
C LYS A 66 6.72 9.68 6.27
N LEU A 67 6.34 10.56 5.33
CA LEU A 67 6.93 11.89 5.19
C LEU A 67 6.65 12.76 6.41
N LEU A 68 5.40 12.79 6.88
CA LEU A 68 5.04 13.52 8.09
C LEU A 68 5.87 13.02 9.28
N ASN A 69 5.90 11.71 9.50
CA ASN A 69 6.64 11.12 10.60
C ASN A 69 8.15 11.40 10.51
N ARG A 70 8.73 11.38 9.31
CA ARG A 70 10.14 11.71 9.08
C ARG A 70 10.46 13.14 9.53
N TYR A 71 9.57 14.09 9.23
CA TYR A 71 9.71 15.46 9.70
C TYR A 71 9.55 15.57 11.21
N LEU A 72 8.54 14.93 11.81
CA LEU A 72 8.32 14.93 13.25
C LEU A 72 9.51 14.33 14.02
N MET A 73 10.16 13.29 13.48
CA MET A 73 11.39 12.72 14.06
C MET A 73 12.52 13.73 14.08
N GLN A 74 12.75 14.49 12.99
CA GLN A 74 13.76 15.55 12.97
C GLN A 74 13.47 16.64 14.00
N LEU A 75 12.20 17.03 14.16
CA LEU A 75 11.81 17.99 15.18
C LEU A 75 12.01 17.47 16.59
N MET A 76 11.67 16.20 16.84
CA MET A 76 11.86 15.56 18.16
C MET A 76 13.34 15.48 18.58
N ASP A 77 14.24 15.30 17.62
CA ASP A 77 15.69 15.25 17.87
C ASP A 77 16.30 16.63 18.18
N ARG A 78 15.67 17.70 17.67
CA ARG A 78 16.20 19.08 17.77
C ARG A 78 15.53 19.94 18.83
N TYR A 79 14.24 19.68 19.10
CA TYR A 79 13.40 20.54 19.92
C TYR A 79 12.66 19.73 20.99
N ASP A 80 12.15 20.43 21.99
CA ASP A 80 11.22 19.86 22.94
C ASP A 80 9.82 19.78 22.30
N LEU A 81 9.67 18.82 21.36
CA LEU A 81 8.44 18.57 20.63
C LEU A 81 7.39 17.91 21.49
N HIS A 82 6.15 18.37 21.34
CA HIS A 82 4.95 17.74 21.84
C HIS A 82 3.95 17.50 20.71
N LEU A 83 3.25 16.37 20.73
CA LEU A 83 2.24 15.99 19.75
C LEU A 83 0.85 16.14 20.39
N CYS A 84 -0.05 16.90 19.73
CA CYS A 84 -1.44 17.07 20.16
C CYS A 84 -2.37 16.14 19.38
N GLU A 85 -2.21 16.13 18.05
CA GLU A 85 -3.06 15.39 17.13
C GLU A 85 -2.25 14.85 15.95
N ILE A 86 -2.65 13.69 15.44
CA ILE A 86 -2.11 13.13 14.19
C ILE A 86 -3.20 12.39 13.42
N ASP A 87 -3.26 12.64 12.10
CA ASP A 87 -4.19 11.96 11.19
C ASP A 87 -3.57 11.84 9.80
N GLY A 88 -3.79 10.71 9.12
CA GLY A 88 -3.37 10.55 7.74
C GLY A 88 -3.87 9.26 7.11
N GLY A 89 -4.16 9.32 5.80
CA GLY A 89 -4.71 8.21 5.03
C GLY A 89 -6.13 7.82 5.44
N ASN A 90 -6.90 7.24 4.53
CA ASN A 90 -8.30 6.87 4.76
C ASN A 90 -8.66 5.44 4.34
N LEU A 91 -7.95 4.89 3.35
CA LEU A 91 -8.28 3.60 2.74
C LEU A 91 -7.17 2.58 2.99
N HIS A 92 -7.52 1.38 3.46
CA HIS A 92 -6.57 0.31 3.76
C HIS A 92 -5.77 -0.18 2.54
N ASN A 93 -6.32 -0.01 1.34
CA ASN A 93 -5.74 -0.46 0.07
C ASN A 93 -5.17 0.69 -0.78
N ALA A 94 -4.97 1.87 -0.21
CA ALA A 94 -4.41 3.03 -0.90
C ALA A 94 -3.11 3.52 -0.25
N ILE A 95 -2.21 4.07 -1.05
CA ILE A 95 -1.05 4.82 -0.60
C ILE A 95 -1.55 6.20 -0.13
N PRO A 96 -1.31 6.62 1.13
CA PRO A 96 -1.79 7.87 1.67
C PRO A 96 -1.29 9.08 0.88
N ARG A 97 -2.22 9.97 0.51
CA ARG A 97 -1.93 11.20 -0.24
C ARG A 97 -1.74 12.42 0.66
N GLU A 98 -2.31 12.34 1.86
CA GLU A 98 -2.35 13.45 2.82
C GLU A 98 -2.18 12.93 4.23
N ALA A 99 -1.49 13.72 5.06
CA ALA A 99 -1.37 13.51 6.49
C ALA A 99 -1.12 14.84 7.18
N HIS A 100 -1.52 14.98 8.43
CA HIS A 100 -1.23 16.16 9.23
C HIS A 100 -1.03 15.82 10.70
N ALA A 101 -0.36 16.72 11.40
CA ALA A 101 -0.22 16.70 12.85
C ALA A 101 -0.36 18.11 13.44
N VAL A 102 -0.91 18.20 14.64
CA VAL A 102 -0.85 19.38 15.47
C VAL A 102 0.19 19.15 16.54
N CYS A 103 1.14 20.07 16.64
CA CYS A 103 2.32 19.96 17.48
C CYS A 103 2.58 21.23 18.28
N ALA A 104 3.41 21.14 19.31
CA ALA A 104 3.91 22.30 20.04
C ALA A 104 5.42 22.20 20.25
N VAL A 105 6.10 23.35 20.18
CA VAL A 105 7.53 23.53 20.53
C VAL A 105 7.68 24.78 21.39
N PRO A 106 8.75 24.97 22.16
CA PRO A 106 8.98 26.21 22.88
C PRO A 106 8.85 27.45 21.97
N MET A 107 8.22 28.52 22.43
CA MET A 107 7.97 29.74 21.64
C MET A 107 9.23 30.31 20.99
N LYS A 108 10.39 30.16 21.63
CA LYS A 108 11.71 30.60 21.10
C LYS A 108 12.11 29.87 19.81
N ASP A 109 11.61 28.65 19.58
CA ASP A 109 11.97 27.78 18.47
C ASP A 109 11.02 27.93 17.27
N LYS A 110 9.99 28.80 17.37
CA LYS A 110 8.94 29.03 16.36
C LYS A 110 9.49 29.24 14.93
N GLU A 111 10.44 30.15 14.78
CA GLU A 111 10.97 30.47 13.46
C GLU A 111 11.95 29.36 12.96
N SER A 112 12.65 28.73 13.87
CA SER A 112 13.58 27.62 13.54
C SER A 112 12.81 26.42 12.95
N VAL A 113 11.67 26.05 13.52
CA VAL A 113 10.81 24.96 13.00
C VAL A 113 10.31 25.27 11.59
N ARG A 114 9.97 26.54 11.28
CA ARG A 114 9.55 26.96 9.94
C ARG A 114 10.68 26.85 8.92
N VAL A 115 11.89 27.26 9.31
CA VAL A 115 13.09 27.11 8.47
C VAL A 115 13.40 25.65 8.22
N ASP A 116 13.33 24.82 9.26
CA ASP A 116 13.55 23.35 9.14
C ASP A 116 12.53 22.70 8.19
N LEU A 117 11.25 23.16 8.20
CA LEU A 117 10.26 22.65 7.24
C LEU A 117 10.66 22.97 5.79
N ASN A 118 11.11 24.20 5.52
CA ASN A 118 11.52 24.59 4.17
C ASN A 118 12.72 23.77 3.68
N VAL A 119 13.70 23.52 4.56
CA VAL A 119 14.87 22.68 4.25
C VAL A 119 14.42 21.25 3.98
N PHE A 120 13.60 20.67 4.85
CA PHE A 120 13.07 19.34 4.70
C PHE A 120 12.23 19.19 3.42
N LEU A 121 11.36 20.18 3.12
CA LEU A 121 10.56 20.17 1.90
C LEU A 121 11.44 20.15 0.64
N ALA A 122 12.46 20.99 0.59
CA ALA A 122 13.40 21.02 -0.55
C ALA A 122 14.14 19.68 -0.74
N GLU A 123 14.49 18.99 0.36
CA GLU A 123 15.09 17.65 0.30
C GLU A 123 14.11 16.62 -0.29
N VAL A 124 12.87 16.56 0.22
CA VAL A 124 11.88 15.56 -0.25
C VAL A 124 11.33 15.88 -1.64
N GLU A 125 11.23 17.15 -2.03
CA GLU A 125 10.92 17.56 -3.40
C GLU A 125 11.98 17.04 -4.39
N ASN A 126 13.26 17.10 -4.02
CA ASN A 126 14.34 16.54 -4.84
C ASN A 126 14.28 15.01 -4.89
N GLU A 127 14.01 14.33 -3.77
CA GLU A 127 13.89 12.87 -3.69
C GLU A 127 12.75 12.33 -4.57
N TYR A 128 11.63 13.05 -4.64
CA TYR A 128 10.40 12.65 -5.31
C TYR A 128 10.04 13.49 -6.53
N ALA A 129 10.97 14.26 -7.09
CA ALA A 129 10.73 15.22 -8.18
C ALA A 129 9.97 14.63 -9.38
N VAL A 130 10.18 13.36 -9.71
CA VAL A 130 9.54 12.67 -10.85
C VAL A 130 8.18 12.10 -10.49
N THR A 131 8.01 11.59 -9.28
CA THR A 131 6.81 10.82 -8.89
C THR A 131 5.77 11.66 -8.17
N GLU A 132 6.17 12.77 -7.55
CA GLU A 132 5.31 13.63 -6.74
C GLU A 132 5.46 15.13 -7.12
N PRO A 133 5.15 15.52 -8.36
CA PRO A 133 5.38 16.90 -8.84
C PRO A 133 4.53 17.96 -8.13
N ASN A 134 3.49 17.54 -7.39
CA ASN A 134 2.59 18.44 -6.67
C ASN A 134 2.71 18.32 -5.14
N LEU A 135 3.78 17.66 -4.66
CA LEU A 135 4.03 17.54 -3.22
C LEU A 135 4.16 18.92 -2.60
N THR A 136 3.45 19.14 -1.50
CA THR A 136 3.56 20.34 -0.67
C THR A 136 3.56 19.98 0.80
N MET A 137 4.25 20.79 1.60
CA MET A 137 4.14 20.75 3.05
C MET A 137 3.91 22.17 3.57
N GLU A 138 2.94 22.30 4.47
CA GLU A 138 2.53 23.58 5.03
C GLU A 138 2.63 23.52 6.54
N LEU A 139 3.06 24.65 7.16
CA LEU A 139 3.06 24.85 8.60
C LEU A 139 2.30 26.12 8.92
N GLU A 140 1.18 25.97 9.61
CA GLU A 140 0.33 27.05 10.04
C GLU A 140 0.30 27.18 11.55
N SER A 141 0.17 28.39 12.07
CA SER A 141 -0.05 28.61 13.51
C SER A 141 -1.40 28.03 13.91
N GLU A 142 -1.46 27.34 15.05
CA GLU A 142 -2.67 26.70 15.53
C GLU A 142 -3.03 27.25 16.93
N THR A 143 -4.29 27.14 17.30
CA THR A 143 -4.76 27.43 18.64
C THR A 143 -4.14 26.47 19.65
N ALA A 144 -3.75 26.97 20.82
CA ALA A 144 -3.17 26.14 21.87
C ALA A 144 -4.12 25.01 22.28
N CYS A 145 -3.63 23.78 22.21
CA CYS A 145 -4.34 22.62 22.74
C CYS A 145 -4.31 22.62 24.28
N ALA A 146 -5.37 22.11 24.90
CA ALA A 146 -5.40 21.95 26.36
C ALA A 146 -4.46 20.82 26.82
N GLU A 147 -4.29 19.81 26.00
CA GLU A 147 -3.52 18.60 26.29
C GLU A 147 -2.61 18.21 25.11
N VAL A 148 -1.54 17.53 25.45
CA VAL A 148 -0.59 16.93 24.51
C VAL A 148 -0.36 15.47 24.87
N MET A 149 0.08 14.67 23.93
CA MET A 149 0.46 13.28 24.19
C MET A 149 1.61 13.19 25.19
N ASP A 150 1.56 12.22 26.10
CA ASP A 150 2.69 11.90 26.97
C ASP A 150 3.96 11.71 26.15
N LYS A 151 5.06 12.28 26.63
CA LYS A 151 6.32 12.38 25.86
C LYS A 151 6.93 11.02 25.53
N GLU A 152 6.89 10.08 26.45
CA GLU A 152 7.46 8.75 26.23
C GLU A 152 6.54 7.90 25.32
N ALA A 153 5.22 8.07 25.43
CA ALA A 153 4.28 7.44 24.51
C ALA A 153 4.46 8.01 23.08
N MET A 154 4.60 9.32 22.94
CA MET A 154 4.89 9.97 21.65
C MET A 154 6.18 9.44 21.01
N LYS A 155 7.26 9.40 21.77
CA LYS A 155 8.55 8.89 21.25
C LYS A 155 8.43 7.45 20.74
N ARG A 156 7.86 6.56 21.55
CA ARG A 156 7.64 5.15 21.14
C ARG A 156 6.80 5.04 19.89
N PHE A 157 5.73 5.82 19.80
CA PHE A 157 4.86 5.87 18.62
C PHE A 157 5.64 6.34 17.38
N LEU A 158 6.30 7.50 17.41
CA LEU A 158 7.03 8.06 16.27
C LEU A 158 8.16 7.12 15.81
N HIS A 159 8.93 6.53 16.73
CA HIS A 159 9.95 5.53 16.38
C HIS A 159 9.34 4.29 15.72
N SER A 160 8.20 3.82 16.21
CA SER A 160 7.51 2.65 15.64
C SER A 160 7.04 2.93 14.20
N ILE A 161 6.43 4.10 13.96
CA ILE A 161 6.03 4.52 12.60
C ILE A 161 7.25 4.70 11.69
N TYR A 162 8.38 5.14 12.22
CA TYR A 162 9.63 5.26 11.45
C TYR A 162 10.17 3.88 11.06
N ALA A 163 10.23 2.95 12.01
CA ALA A 163 10.81 1.62 11.86
C ALA A 163 9.96 0.68 11.00
N VAL A 164 8.62 0.81 11.04
CA VAL A 164 7.74 -0.10 10.28
C VAL A 164 7.99 -0.01 8.78
N HIS A 165 8.13 -1.17 8.13
CA HIS A 165 8.39 -1.23 6.69
C HIS A 165 7.20 -0.67 5.88
N ASN A 166 7.52 0.12 4.85
CA ASN A 166 6.56 0.62 3.86
C ASN A 166 7.20 0.57 2.46
N GLY A 167 6.48 0.05 1.49
CA GLY A 167 6.96 -0.10 0.10
C GLY A 167 7.22 -1.54 -0.29
N VAL A 168 8.00 -1.73 -1.35
CA VAL A 168 8.43 -3.05 -1.82
C VAL A 168 9.44 -3.65 -0.86
N TYR A 169 9.22 -4.89 -0.46
CA TYR A 169 10.16 -5.68 0.35
C TYR A 169 10.97 -6.65 -0.50
N ALA A 170 10.30 -7.36 -1.40
CA ALA A 170 10.93 -8.30 -2.31
C ALA A 170 10.33 -8.25 -3.71
N MET A 171 11.18 -8.45 -4.70
CA MET A 171 10.77 -8.65 -6.10
C MET A 171 10.67 -10.14 -6.41
N SER A 172 9.78 -10.51 -7.36
CA SER A 172 9.63 -11.87 -7.82
C SER A 172 10.92 -12.41 -8.44
N GLN A 173 11.30 -13.63 -8.06
CA GLN A 173 12.43 -14.34 -8.67
C GLN A 173 12.05 -14.99 -10.01
N ASP A 174 10.76 -15.26 -10.21
CA ASP A 174 10.23 -15.96 -11.39
C ASP A 174 9.84 -15.00 -12.52
N ILE A 175 9.40 -13.77 -12.19
CA ILE A 175 8.91 -12.79 -13.17
C ILE A 175 9.61 -11.45 -12.97
N PRO A 176 10.50 -11.04 -13.89
CA PRO A 176 11.17 -9.74 -13.81
C PRO A 176 10.20 -8.56 -13.74
N GLY A 177 10.47 -7.62 -12.84
CA GLY A 177 9.67 -6.41 -12.65
C GLY A 177 8.37 -6.58 -11.85
N LEU A 178 8.02 -7.82 -11.46
CA LEU A 178 6.88 -8.08 -10.57
C LEU A 178 7.30 -7.94 -9.11
N VAL A 179 6.50 -7.23 -8.32
CA VAL A 179 6.63 -7.24 -6.85
C VAL A 179 6.13 -8.57 -6.30
N GLU A 180 6.93 -9.23 -5.46
CA GLU A 180 6.52 -10.43 -4.73
C GLU A 180 5.87 -10.04 -3.40
N THR A 181 6.58 -9.25 -2.58
CA THR A 181 6.18 -8.91 -1.21
C THR A 181 6.28 -7.40 -0.97
N SER A 182 5.25 -6.83 -0.35
CA SER A 182 5.21 -5.42 0.01
C SER A 182 4.41 -5.17 1.28
N SER A 183 4.59 -3.99 1.88
CA SER A 183 3.76 -3.45 2.96
C SER A 183 3.40 -1.99 2.66
N ASN A 184 2.20 -1.56 3.03
CA ASN A 184 1.74 -0.18 2.92
C ASN A 184 1.22 0.32 4.26
N LEU A 185 1.78 1.43 4.76
CA LEU A 185 1.27 2.16 5.92
C LEU A 185 0.05 2.99 5.48
N ALA A 186 -1.13 2.42 5.61
CA ALA A 186 -2.35 2.90 4.98
C ALA A 186 -3.01 4.07 5.71
N SER A 187 -3.10 4.00 7.03
CA SER A 187 -3.73 5.09 7.80
C SER A 187 -3.21 5.18 9.23
N ILE A 188 -3.27 6.39 9.77
CA ILE A 188 -3.05 6.74 11.19
C ILE A 188 -4.26 7.56 11.61
N LYS A 189 -4.97 7.15 12.67
CA LYS A 189 -6.17 7.83 13.18
C LYS A 189 -6.10 7.93 14.70
N GLN A 190 -6.09 9.18 15.21
CA GLN A 190 -6.19 9.44 16.65
C GLN A 190 -7.65 9.64 17.04
N ARG A 191 -8.15 8.79 17.93
CA ARG A 191 -9.54 8.85 18.44
C ARG A 191 -9.61 8.25 19.83
N ASP A 192 -10.42 8.86 20.70
CA ASP A 192 -10.80 8.30 22.01
C ASP A 192 -9.60 7.84 22.86
N GLY A 193 -8.54 8.68 22.95
CA GLY A 193 -7.35 8.38 23.73
C GLY A 193 -6.46 7.26 23.17
N LYS A 194 -6.61 6.93 21.89
CA LYS A 194 -5.84 5.91 21.16
C LYS A 194 -5.40 6.43 19.81
N ILE A 195 -4.30 5.87 19.30
CA ILE A 195 -3.92 6.03 17.90
C ILE A 195 -4.01 4.66 17.22
N VAL A 196 -4.89 4.56 16.23
CA VAL A 196 -5.09 3.35 15.43
C VAL A 196 -4.31 3.48 14.12
N VAL A 197 -3.41 2.55 13.89
CA VAL A 197 -2.59 2.45 12.67
C VAL A 197 -3.00 1.22 11.88
N VAL A 198 -3.30 1.40 10.60
CA VAL A 198 -3.64 0.29 9.69
C VAL A 198 -2.56 0.17 8.63
N THR A 199 -2.09 -1.04 8.43
CA THR A 199 -1.16 -1.41 7.35
C THR A 199 -1.73 -2.56 6.53
N SER A 200 -1.30 -2.70 5.28
CA SER A 200 -1.64 -3.85 4.45
C SER A 200 -0.38 -4.50 3.87
N GLN A 201 -0.26 -5.81 4.07
CA GLN A 201 0.84 -6.62 3.56
C GLN A 201 0.34 -7.46 2.39
N ARG A 202 1.15 -7.57 1.34
CA ARG A 202 0.84 -8.36 0.14
C ARG A 202 2.01 -9.25 -0.23
N SER A 203 1.70 -10.48 -0.66
CA SER A 203 2.68 -11.37 -1.28
C SER A 203 1.98 -12.45 -2.11
N SER A 204 2.61 -12.88 -3.20
CA SER A 204 2.21 -14.08 -3.93
C SER A 204 2.62 -15.37 -3.20
N ILE A 205 3.51 -15.27 -2.21
CA ILE A 205 4.01 -16.38 -1.39
C ILE A 205 3.47 -16.26 0.03
N LEU A 206 2.73 -17.25 0.49
CA LEU A 206 2.05 -17.22 1.81
C LEU A 206 3.04 -17.07 2.98
N SER A 207 4.17 -17.78 2.94
CA SER A 207 5.20 -17.69 4.00
C SER A 207 5.82 -16.29 4.05
N SER A 208 6.16 -15.69 2.91
CA SER A 208 6.71 -14.34 2.83
C SER A 208 5.69 -13.28 3.31
N ARG A 209 4.38 -13.48 3.01
CA ARG A 209 3.33 -12.61 3.52
C ARG A 209 3.24 -12.68 5.06
N LYS A 210 3.29 -13.90 5.62
CA LYS A 210 3.27 -14.11 7.07
C LYS A 210 4.50 -13.47 7.74
N ASP A 211 5.68 -13.62 7.15
CA ASP A 211 6.91 -13.03 7.66
C ASP A 211 6.84 -11.49 7.63
N MET A 212 6.39 -10.89 6.53
CA MET A 212 6.18 -9.44 6.42
C MET A 212 5.17 -8.93 7.48
N SER A 213 4.06 -9.66 7.68
CA SER A 213 3.09 -9.32 8.74
C SER A 213 3.71 -9.41 10.13
N GLN A 214 4.58 -10.39 10.37
CA GLN A 214 5.29 -10.54 11.65
C GLN A 214 6.31 -9.42 11.87
N MET A 215 7.03 -8.99 10.84
CA MET A 215 7.94 -7.83 10.93
C MET A 215 7.18 -6.56 11.30
N VAL A 216 6.06 -6.28 10.62
CA VAL A 216 5.19 -5.13 10.91
C VAL A 216 4.64 -5.22 12.35
N ARG A 217 4.12 -6.38 12.74
CA ARG A 217 3.65 -6.64 14.10
C ARG A 217 4.73 -6.36 15.14
N SER A 218 5.94 -6.84 14.91
CA SER A 218 7.07 -6.66 15.83
C SER A 218 7.44 -5.18 16.02
N ALA A 219 7.49 -4.40 14.92
CA ALA A 219 7.76 -2.97 14.98
C ALA A 219 6.71 -2.23 15.84
N PHE A 220 5.44 -2.58 15.72
CA PHE A 220 4.36 -1.95 16.50
C PHE A 220 4.36 -2.40 17.97
N ILE A 221 4.61 -3.67 18.26
CA ILE A 221 4.74 -4.17 19.64
C ILE A 221 5.90 -3.48 20.38
N LEU A 222 7.05 -3.33 19.73
CA LEU A 222 8.19 -2.59 20.29
C LEU A 222 7.84 -1.13 20.59
N GLY A 223 6.92 -0.52 19.83
CA GLY A 223 6.36 0.81 20.09
C GLY A 223 5.29 0.85 21.17
N GLY A 224 4.90 -0.29 21.75
CA GLY A 224 3.93 -0.40 22.82
C GLY A 224 2.48 -0.50 22.35
N ALA A 225 2.23 -0.89 21.11
CA ALA A 225 0.88 -1.09 20.60
C ALA A 225 0.34 -2.49 20.94
N ASP A 226 -0.98 -2.57 21.08
CA ASP A 226 -1.72 -3.81 20.89
C ASP A 226 -1.93 -4.04 19.39
N VAL A 227 -1.67 -5.27 18.90
CA VAL A 227 -1.59 -5.53 17.46
C VAL A 227 -2.39 -6.77 17.06
N GLU A 228 -3.31 -6.56 16.14
CA GLU A 228 -4.10 -7.60 15.51
C GLU A 228 -3.73 -7.73 14.02
N THR A 229 -3.52 -8.97 13.56
CA THR A 229 -3.32 -9.28 12.15
C THR A 229 -4.45 -10.19 11.69
N GLY A 230 -5.20 -9.76 10.69
CA GLY A 230 -6.28 -10.55 10.11
C GLY A 230 -5.74 -11.72 9.27
N ASP A 231 -6.58 -12.74 9.06
CA ASP A 231 -6.23 -13.93 8.26
C ASP A 231 -5.91 -13.59 6.80
N GLY A 232 -6.56 -12.52 6.29
CA GLY A 232 -6.36 -12.05 4.94
C GLY A 232 -6.96 -13.00 3.89
N TYR A 233 -6.44 -12.93 2.67
CA TYR A 233 -6.82 -13.79 1.55
C TYR A 233 -5.57 -14.35 0.88
N PRO A 234 -5.63 -15.58 0.31
CA PRO A 234 -4.47 -16.26 -0.26
C PRO A 234 -4.02 -15.63 -1.57
N GLY A 235 -2.73 -15.80 -1.89
CA GLY A 235 -2.16 -15.50 -3.18
C GLY A 235 -2.20 -16.70 -4.11
N TRP A 236 -1.82 -16.44 -5.35
CA TRP A 236 -1.61 -17.45 -6.37
C TRP A 236 -0.19 -17.27 -6.90
N LYS A 237 0.71 -18.18 -6.50
CA LYS A 237 2.10 -18.15 -6.97
C LYS A 237 2.15 -18.40 -8.47
N PRO A 238 2.84 -17.56 -9.26
CA PRO A 238 3.00 -17.78 -10.70
C PRO A 238 3.61 -19.14 -11.02
N ASN A 239 3.03 -19.83 -12.02
CA ASN A 239 3.57 -21.07 -12.58
C ASN A 239 3.81 -20.91 -14.08
N PRO A 240 5.02 -20.54 -14.53
CA PRO A 240 5.33 -20.42 -15.96
C PRO A 240 5.28 -21.75 -16.73
N SER A 241 5.30 -22.90 -16.03
CA SER A 241 5.27 -24.25 -16.61
C SER A 241 3.86 -24.85 -16.63
N SER A 242 2.82 -24.05 -16.41
CA SER A 242 1.42 -24.48 -16.40
C SER A 242 1.00 -25.04 -17.76
N GLU A 243 0.33 -26.20 -17.76
CA GLU A 243 -0.19 -26.83 -18.98
C GLU A 243 -1.32 -26.01 -19.61
N ILE A 244 -2.26 -25.52 -18.78
CA ILE A 244 -3.36 -24.68 -19.27
C ILE A 244 -2.86 -23.33 -19.80
N LEU A 245 -1.76 -22.80 -19.26
CA LEU A 245 -1.10 -21.63 -19.83
C LEU A 245 -0.61 -21.91 -21.25
N ASN A 246 0.07 -23.03 -21.46
CA ASN A 246 0.56 -23.41 -22.79
C ASN A 246 -0.60 -23.53 -23.79
N VAL A 247 -1.69 -24.20 -23.40
CA VAL A 247 -2.90 -24.29 -24.23
C VAL A 247 -3.44 -22.90 -24.57
N ALA A 248 -3.55 -22.00 -23.58
CA ALA A 248 -4.05 -20.65 -23.77
C ALA A 248 -3.12 -19.79 -24.67
N VAL A 249 -1.80 -19.94 -24.55
CA VAL A 249 -0.83 -19.24 -25.39
C VAL A 249 -0.93 -19.71 -26.84
N GLU A 250 -0.95 -21.01 -27.08
CA GLU A 250 -1.04 -21.57 -28.44
C GLU A 250 -2.41 -21.26 -29.09
N SER A 251 -3.49 -21.31 -28.32
CA SER A 251 -4.80 -20.85 -28.74
C SER A 251 -4.78 -19.39 -29.19
N TYR A 252 -4.17 -18.53 -28.38
CA TYR A 252 -4.06 -17.10 -28.69
C TYR A 252 -3.27 -16.84 -29.99
N LYS A 253 -2.14 -17.54 -30.16
CA LYS A 253 -1.32 -17.46 -31.39
C LYS A 253 -2.11 -17.89 -32.61
N ARG A 254 -2.83 -19.00 -32.51
CA ARG A 254 -3.65 -19.57 -33.58
C ARG A 254 -4.76 -18.63 -34.05
N LEU A 255 -5.45 -18.00 -33.10
CA LEU A 255 -6.58 -17.10 -33.38
C LEU A 255 -6.16 -15.71 -33.84
N PHE A 256 -5.07 -15.16 -33.27
CA PHE A 256 -4.73 -13.75 -33.43
C PHE A 256 -3.37 -13.49 -34.09
N GLY A 257 -2.62 -14.54 -34.45
CA GLY A 257 -1.33 -14.42 -35.15
C GLY A 257 -0.22 -13.73 -34.35
N THR A 258 -0.41 -13.55 -33.03
CA THR A 258 0.57 -12.85 -32.18
C THR A 258 0.69 -13.54 -30.83
N GLU A 259 1.85 -13.39 -30.17
CA GLU A 259 2.08 -13.95 -28.85
C GLU A 259 1.43 -13.12 -27.74
N PRO A 260 0.71 -13.76 -26.79
CA PRO A 260 0.17 -13.06 -25.64
C PRO A 260 1.27 -12.68 -24.64
N LYS A 261 0.99 -11.69 -23.79
CA LYS A 261 1.87 -11.31 -22.68
C LYS A 261 1.46 -12.08 -21.42
N VAL A 262 2.29 -13.00 -20.98
CA VAL A 262 2.10 -13.70 -19.71
C VAL A 262 2.52 -12.79 -18.56
N LYS A 263 1.65 -12.63 -17.55
CA LYS A 263 1.83 -11.72 -16.43
C LYS A 263 1.33 -12.32 -15.12
N ALA A 264 1.77 -11.72 -14.02
CA ALA A 264 1.11 -11.82 -12.73
C ALA A 264 0.86 -10.39 -12.21
N ILE A 265 -0.03 -10.28 -11.22
CA ILE A 265 -0.42 -8.99 -10.65
C ILE A 265 -0.18 -8.97 -9.15
N HIS A 266 0.28 -7.83 -8.64
CA HIS A 266 0.47 -7.62 -7.19
C HIS A 266 -0.82 -7.13 -6.50
N ALA A 267 -1.96 -7.68 -6.92
CA ALA A 267 -3.30 -7.49 -6.36
C ALA A 267 -4.00 -8.86 -6.26
N GLY A 268 -5.14 -8.93 -5.55
CA GLY A 268 -5.87 -10.19 -5.36
C GLY A 268 -6.66 -10.62 -6.61
N LEU A 269 -6.67 -11.92 -6.88
CA LEU A 269 -7.58 -12.59 -7.80
C LEU A 269 -8.24 -13.77 -7.10
N GLU A 270 -9.44 -14.14 -7.53
CA GLU A 270 -10.19 -15.28 -6.97
C GLU A 270 -9.46 -16.61 -7.14
N CYS A 271 -8.55 -16.72 -8.10
CA CYS A 271 -7.71 -17.91 -8.31
C CYS A 271 -6.96 -18.33 -7.03
N GLY A 272 -6.53 -17.41 -6.18
CA GLY A 272 -5.92 -17.71 -4.89
C GLY A 272 -6.87 -18.48 -3.97
N LEU A 273 -8.17 -18.14 -3.95
CA LEU A 273 -9.19 -18.82 -3.14
C LEU A 273 -9.47 -20.24 -3.65
N PHE A 274 -9.42 -20.46 -4.96
CA PHE A 274 -9.55 -21.80 -5.53
C PHE A 274 -8.38 -22.69 -5.14
N LEU A 275 -7.14 -22.20 -5.18
CA LEU A 275 -5.96 -22.97 -4.79
C LEU A 275 -5.92 -23.34 -3.32
N GLU A 276 -6.52 -22.54 -2.44
CA GLU A 276 -6.63 -22.90 -1.02
C GLU A 276 -7.43 -24.19 -0.82
N LYS A 277 -8.47 -24.40 -1.65
CA LYS A 277 -9.32 -25.60 -1.59
C LYS A 277 -8.85 -26.71 -2.52
N TYR A 278 -8.24 -26.39 -3.63
CA TYR A 278 -7.80 -27.30 -4.67
C TYR A 278 -6.32 -27.02 -5.03
N PRO A 279 -5.35 -27.43 -4.20
CA PRO A 279 -3.95 -27.05 -4.36
C PRO A 279 -3.28 -27.52 -5.66
N SER A 280 -3.83 -28.54 -6.31
CA SER A 280 -3.35 -29.06 -7.60
C SER A 280 -4.02 -28.44 -8.83
N LEU A 281 -4.93 -27.48 -8.63
CA LEU A 281 -5.65 -26.87 -9.76
C LEU A 281 -4.70 -26.01 -10.59
N ASP A 282 -4.57 -26.33 -11.88
CA ASP A 282 -3.83 -25.51 -12.84
C ASP A 282 -4.76 -24.44 -13.43
N MET A 283 -4.31 -23.19 -13.48
CA MET A 283 -5.17 -22.07 -13.82
C MET A 283 -4.48 -21.03 -14.68
N VAL A 284 -5.29 -20.37 -15.51
CA VAL A 284 -4.96 -19.14 -16.22
C VAL A 284 -6.14 -18.15 -16.11
N SER A 285 -5.86 -16.88 -15.93
CA SER A 285 -6.90 -15.84 -15.86
C SER A 285 -6.78 -14.89 -17.05
N PHE A 286 -7.87 -14.73 -17.78
CA PHE A 286 -8.00 -13.77 -18.87
C PHE A 286 -9.46 -13.34 -19.05
N GLY A 287 -9.70 -12.20 -19.70
CA GLY A 287 -11.06 -11.66 -19.88
C GLY A 287 -11.10 -10.50 -20.85
N PRO A 288 -12.27 -9.92 -21.11
CA PRO A 288 -12.42 -8.69 -21.88
C PRO A 288 -11.76 -7.51 -21.18
N THR A 289 -11.50 -6.44 -21.93
CA THR A 289 -10.88 -5.23 -21.40
C THR A 289 -11.83 -4.48 -20.47
N LEU A 290 -11.44 -4.35 -19.20
CA LEU A 290 -12.10 -3.52 -18.20
C LEU A 290 -11.31 -2.25 -17.92
N ARG A 291 -12.00 -1.17 -17.59
CA ARG A 291 -11.42 0.12 -17.17
C ARG A 291 -12.17 0.67 -15.97
N GLY A 292 -11.49 1.41 -15.11
CA GLY A 292 -12.09 2.01 -13.91
C GLY A 292 -12.66 0.97 -12.94
N VAL A 293 -12.04 -0.21 -12.87
CA VAL A 293 -12.47 -1.32 -11.98
C VAL A 293 -12.56 -0.82 -10.54
N HIS A 294 -13.64 -1.20 -9.84
CA HIS A 294 -13.97 -0.76 -8.47
C HIS A 294 -14.30 0.74 -8.34
N SER A 295 -14.67 1.42 -9.42
CA SER A 295 -15.13 2.80 -9.38
C SER A 295 -16.52 2.94 -10.03
N PRO A 296 -17.24 4.05 -9.78
CA PRO A 296 -18.50 4.35 -10.48
C PRO A 296 -18.36 4.42 -12.01
N ASP A 297 -17.14 4.68 -12.52
CA ASP A 297 -16.81 4.74 -13.94
C ASP A 297 -16.38 3.39 -14.52
N GLU A 298 -16.65 2.28 -13.84
CA GLU A 298 -16.31 0.94 -14.32
C GLU A 298 -17.01 0.64 -15.64
N ARG A 299 -16.22 0.32 -16.66
CA ARG A 299 -16.72 0.05 -18.01
C ARG A 299 -15.95 -1.05 -18.71
N MET A 300 -16.65 -1.81 -19.57
CA MET A 300 -16.07 -2.85 -20.42
C MET A 300 -16.01 -2.39 -21.88
N LEU A 301 -14.91 -2.69 -22.55
CA LEU A 301 -14.76 -2.42 -23.97
C LEU A 301 -15.45 -3.53 -24.79
N ILE A 302 -16.66 -3.28 -25.26
CA ILE A 302 -17.55 -4.25 -25.92
C ILE A 302 -16.85 -5.03 -27.06
N PRO A 303 -16.09 -4.42 -28.00
CA PRO A 303 -15.41 -5.16 -29.06
C PRO A 303 -14.41 -6.25 -28.60
N THR A 304 -14.04 -6.24 -27.32
CA THR A 304 -13.12 -7.23 -26.76
C THR A 304 -13.82 -8.49 -26.24
N VAL A 305 -15.15 -8.46 -26.12
CA VAL A 305 -15.96 -9.59 -25.65
C VAL A 305 -15.92 -10.74 -26.65
N GLU A 306 -16.08 -10.48 -27.94
CA GLU A 306 -16.01 -11.47 -28.99
C GLU A 306 -14.61 -12.15 -29.04
N LYS A 307 -13.54 -11.37 -28.94
CA LYS A 307 -12.17 -11.90 -28.86
C LYS A 307 -11.97 -12.82 -27.67
N PHE A 308 -12.45 -12.39 -26.50
CA PHE A 308 -12.41 -13.21 -25.29
C PHE A 308 -13.20 -14.50 -25.45
N TRP A 309 -14.40 -14.42 -26.00
CA TRP A 309 -15.27 -15.57 -26.19
C TRP A 309 -14.63 -16.61 -27.15
N ASN A 310 -14.15 -16.16 -28.29
CA ASN A 310 -13.46 -17.03 -29.25
C ASN A 310 -12.23 -17.69 -28.65
N HIS A 311 -11.43 -16.95 -27.89
CA HIS A 311 -10.26 -17.49 -27.19
C HIS A 311 -10.67 -18.54 -26.14
N LEU A 312 -11.72 -18.26 -25.35
CA LEU A 312 -12.23 -19.22 -24.35
C LEU A 312 -12.71 -20.52 -25.02
N LEU A 313 -13.48 -20.44 -26.10
CA LEU A 313 -13.96 -21.62 -26.81
C LEU A 313 -12.82 -22.44 -27.40
N ASP A 314 -11.81 -21.80 -27.99
CA ASP A 314 -10.67 -22.50 -28.56
C ASP A 314 -9.79 -23.13 -27.46
N VAL A 315 -9.58 -22.49 -26.33
CA VAL A 315 -8.90 -23.08 -25.16
C VAL A 315 -9.64 -24.34 -24.69
N LEU A 316 -10.97 -24.25 -24.49
CA LEU A 316 -11.79 -25.37 -24.05
C LEU A 316 -11.75 -26.56 -25.04
N ALA A 317 -11.72 -26.27 -26.34
CA ALA A 317 -11.62 -27.31 -27.37
C ALA A 317 -10.26 -28.02 -27.42
N HIS A 318 -9.22 -27.48 -26.80
CA HIS A 318 -7.86 -28.00 -26.85
C HIS A 318 -7.30 -28.40 -25.46
N ILE A 319 -8.13 -28.42 -24.43
CA ILE A 319 -7.76 -29.00 -23.13
C ILE A 319 -7.56 -30.51 -23.33
N PRO A 320 -6.42 -31.10 -22.87
CA PRO A 320 -6.20 -32.54 -22.91
C PRO A 320 -7.30 -33.31 -22.15
N GLU A 321 -7.79 -34.40 -22.69
CA GLU A 321 -8.87 -35.22 -22.09
C GLU A 321 -8.49 -35.87 -20.75
N ASN A 322 -7.20 -35.87 -20.38
CA ASN A 322 -6.66 -36.52 -19.17
C ASN A 322 -5.78 -35.56 -18.33
N ALA A 323 -6.09 -34.29 -18.30
CA ALA A 323 -5.34 -33.31 -17.49
C ALA A 323 -5.83 -33.29 -16.03
#